data_8bd0021684d0fadd6c2a5bbf8e4a2953
#
_entry.id   8bd0021684d0fadd6c2a5bbf8e4a2953
#
_cell.length_a   1.000
_cell.length_b   1.000
_cell.length_c   1.000
_cell.angle_alpha   90.00
_cell.angle_beta   90.00
_cell.angle_gamma   90.00
#
_symmetry.space_group_name_H-M   'P 1'
#
loop_
_entity.id
_entity.type
_entity.pdbx_description
1 polymer ?
#
loop_
_entity_poly.entity_id
_entity_poly.type
_entity_poly.pdbx_seq_one_letter_code
_entity_poly.pdbx_strand_id
1 'polypeptide(L)'
;MADYGFRTTTGNDLSMLTGWLTQLQVSRWWPDAGSQISEIRARLGDPAITQLIVTHADTPIAFVQHYPARRWPTPQFAHLAHDTIGLDMFSGPTGFGHGGAWLRQLGDQLLDNASTLALDPTAGNIRAVRAYRRAGFEGDVIRKDAQGDPVLVMTRRR
;
A
#
# COMPACT_ATOMS: atom_id res chain seq x y z
N MET A 1 19.50 12.81 3.00
CA MET A 1 18.54 11.73 3.32
C MET A 1 17.15 12.31 3.38
N ALA A 2 16.18 11.68 2.73
CA ALA A 2 14.81 12.17 2.76
C ALA A 2 14.20 11.96 4.15
N ASP A 3 13.45 12.96 4.60
CA ASP A 3 12.79 12.94 5.90
C ASP A 3 11.35 12.48 5.74
N TYR A 4 11.11 11.17 5.85
CA TYR A 4 9.78 10.59 5.81
C TYR A 4 9.29 10.26 7.20
N GLY A 5 8.04 10.65 7.47
CA GLY A 5 7.33 10.26 8.68
C GLY A 5 6.15 9.37 8.36
N PHE A 6 5.73 8.60 9.35
CA PHE A 6 4.57 7.72 9.26
C PHE A 6 3.71 7.97 10.50
N ARG A 7 2.53 8.57 10.32
CA ARG A 7 1.61 8.82 11.42
C ARG A 7 0.30 8.09 11.23
N THR A 8 -0.36 7.77 12.32
CA THR A 8 -1.65 7.08 12.29
C THR A 8 -2.69 7.93 11.55
N THR A 9 -3.43 7.29 10.64
CA THR A 9 -4.58 7.89 9.97
C THR A 9 -5.73 8.06 10.96
N THR A 10 -6.41 9.19 10.91
CA THR A 10 -7.59 9.47 11.73
C THR A 10 -8.76 9.92 10.85
N GLY A 11 -9.95 10.04 11.44
CA GLY A 11 -11.13 10.57 10.74
C GLY A 11 -10.90 11.94 10.12
N ASN A 12 -10.01 12.74 10.69
CA ASN A 12 -9.67 14.07 10.16
C ASN A 12 -8.93 14.02 8.82
N ASP A 13 -8.38 12.87 8.45
CA ASP A 13 -7.66 12.69 7.18
C ASP A 13 -8.59 12.28 6.02
N LEU A 14 -9.83 11.88 6.30
CA LEU A 14 -10.70 11.27 5.28
C LEU A 14 -11.04 12.23 4.15
N SER A 15 -11.22 13.51 4.43
CA SER A 15 -11.49 14.52 3.39
C SER A 15 -10.31 14.65 2.43
N MET A 16 -9.11 14.73 2.95
CA MET A 16 -7.88 14.77 2.15
C MET A 16 -7.74 13.50 1.30
N LEU A 17 -7.94 12.34 1.89
CA LEU A 17 -7.85 11.06 1.18
C LEU A 17 -8.90 10.93 0.08
N THR A 18 -10.11 11.42 0.31
CA THR A 18 -11.15 11.46 -0.73
C THR A 18 -10.69 12.28 -1.93
N GLY A 19 -10.09 13.45 -1.68
CA GLY A 19 -9.53 14.28 -2.75
C GLY A 19 -8.43 13.57 -3.53
N TRP A 20 -7.55 12.84 -2.85
CA TRP A 20 -6.49 12.06 -3.51
C TRP A 20 -7.08 10.93 -4.38
N LEU A 21 -8.09 10.22 -3.88
CA LEU A 21 -8.72 9.12 -4.61
C LEU A 21 -9.48 9.56 -5.86
N THR A 22 -9.87 10.84 -5.95
CA THR A 22 -10.55 11.37 -7.13
C THR A 22 -9.60 11.84 -8.23
N GLN A 23 -8.30 11.92 -7.97
CA GLN A 23 -7.32 12.27 -9.00
C GLN A 23 -7.17 11.15 -10.02
N LEU A 24 -7.05 11.51 -11.30
CA LEU A 24 -6.99 10.53 -12.38
C LEU A 24 -5.87 9.50 -12.21
N GLN A 25 -4.69 9.95 -11.77
CA GLN A 25 -3.53 9.07 -11.56
C GLN A 25 -3.79 8.01 -10.50
N VAL A 26 -4.71 8.26 -9.57
CA VAL A 26 -5.09 7.33 -8.50
C VAL A 26 -6.36 6.56 -8.87
N SER A 27 -7.40 7.26 -9.32
CA SER A 27 -8.72 6.67 -9.58
C SER A 27 -8.69 5.59 -10.65
N ARG A 28 -7.75 5.67 -11.60
CA ARG A 28 -7.62 4.66 -12.64
C ARG A 28 -7.24 3.28 -12.06
N TRP A 29 -6.54 3.24 -10.91
CA TRP A 29 -6.11 2.00 -10.26
C TRP A 29 -6.87 1.70 -8.95
N TRP A 30 -7.51 2.72 -8.41
CA TRP A 30 -8.35 2.66 -7.21
C TRP A 30 -9.74 3.20 -7.55
N PRO A 31 -10.52 2.45 -8.34
CA PRO A 31 -11.84 2.93 -8.81
C PRO A 31 -12.82 3.06 -7.67
N ASP A 32 -13.83 3.93 -7.85
CA ASP A 32 -14.91 4.16 -6.89
C ASP A 32 -14.39 4.73 -5.57
N ALA A 33 -14.04 6.02 -5.60
CA ALA A 33 -13.52 6.72 -4.42
C ALA A 33 -14.44 6.61 -3.19
N GLY A 34 -15.75 6.61 -3.39
CA GLY A 34 -16.72 6.47 -2.29
C GLY A 34 -16.60 5.13 -1.57
N SER A 35 -16.47 4.04 -2.32
CA SER A 35 -16.26 2.71 -1.74
C SER A 35 -14.90 2.60 -1.05
N GLN A 36 -13.86 3.14 -1.66
CA GLN A 36 -12.51 3.11 -1.08
C GLN A 36 -12.47 3.85 0.25
N ILE A 37 -13.05 5.06 0.32
CA ILE A 37 -13.04 5.84 1.56
C ILE A 37 -13.92 5.20 2.65
N SER A 38 -15.02 4.57 2.25
CA SER A 38 -15.87 3.84 3.20
C SER A 38 -15.12 2.68 3.85
N GLU A 39 -14.34 1.94 3.09
CA GLU A 39 -13.50 0.86 3.63
C GLU A 39 -12.42 1.39 4.56
N ILE A 40 -11.74 2.46 4.18
CA ILE A 40 -10.73 3.08 5.03
C ILE A 40 -11.35 3.51 6.36
N ARG A 41 -12.52 4.19 6.30
CA ARG A 41 -13.24 4.62 7.50
C ARG A 41 -13.63 3.44 8.39
N ALA A 42 -14.15 2.37 7.80
CA ALA A 42 -14.61 1.20 8.54
C ALA A 42 -13.48 0.50 9.30
N ARG A 43 -12.24 0.66 8.84
CA ARG A 43 -11.07 0.01 9.43
C ARG A 43 -10.24 0.91 10.34
N LEU A 44 -10.65 2.15 10.52
CA LEU A 44 -9.99 3.03 11.50
C LEU A 44 -10.09 2.41 12.89
N GLY A 45 -8.95 2.26 13.56
CA GLY A 45 -8.89 1.68 14.89
C GLY A 45 -8.94 0.16 14.95
N ASP A 46 -9.05 -0.55 13.82
CA ASP A 46 -8.95 -2.01 13.80
C ASP A 46 -7.50 -2.43 14.12
N PRO A 47 -7.28 -3.23 15.20
CA PRO A 47 -5.92 -3.61 15.58
C PRO A 47 -5.23 -4.53 14.56
N ALA A 48 -5.98 -5.16 13.66
CA ALA A 48 -5.42 -6.06 12.64
C ALA A 48 -4.86 -5.32 11.43
N ILE A 49 -5.20 -4.03 11.26
CA ILE A 49 -4.73 -3.25 10.12
C ILE A 49 -4.15 -1.93 10.61
N THR A 50 -2.97 -1.58 10.13
CA THR A 50 -2.31 -0.31 10.44
C THR A 50 -2.46 0.62 9.25
N GLN A 51 -3.10 1.76 9.47
CA GLN A 51 -3.34 2.78 8.43
C GLN A 51 -2.51 4.01 8.75
N LEU A 52 -1.67 4.42 7.81
CA LEU A 52 -0.69 5.48 8.02
C LEU A 52 -0.78 6.54 6.94
N ILE A 53 -0.56 7.78 7.36
CA ILE A 53 -0.27 8.88 6.44
C ILE A 53 1.25 9.01 6.37
N VAL A 54 1.78 8.95 5.15
CA VAL A 54 3.21 9.19 4.90
C VAL A 54 3.42 10.69 4.75
N THR A 55 4.39 11.23 5.45
CA THR A 55 4.75 12.65 5.35
C THR A 55 6.19 12.81 4.84
N HIS A 56 6.43 13.91 4.15
CA HIS A 56 7.75 14.35 3.74
C HIS A 56 7.92 15.79 4.19
N ALA A 57 8.88 16.05 5.06
CA ALA A 57 9.05 17.38 5.69
C ALA A 57 7.71 17.90 6.25
N ASP A 58 7.00 17.05 6.98
CA ASP A 58 5.69 17.28 7.61
C ASP A 58 4.51 17.46 6.65
N THR A 59 4.71 17.41 5.34
CA THR A 59 3.63 17.47 4.35
C THR A 59 3.12 16.06 4.05
N PRO A 60 1.80 15.80 4.16
CA PRO A 60 1.24 14.52 3.78
C PRO A 60 1.41 14.26 2.27
N ILE A 61 1.96 13.10 1.92
CA ILE A 61 2.26 12.75 0.53
C ILE A 61 1.66 11.44 0.06
N ALA A 62 1.30 10.53 0.97
CA ALA A 62 0.75 9.22 0.58
C ALA A 62 -0.05 8.62 1.72
N PHE A 63 -0.88 7.65 1.37
CA PHE A 63 -1.57 6.76 2.29
C PHE A 63 -1.04 5.35 2.09
N VAL A 64 -0.81 4.64 3.19
CA VAL A 64 -0.44 3.23 3.16
C VAL A 64 -1.15 2.50 4.30
N GLN A 65 -1.59 1.27 4.02
CA GLN A 65 -2.06 0.37 5.06
C GLN A 65 -1.31 -0.95 4.96
N HIS A 66 -1.05 -1.57 6.11
CA HIS A 66 -0.44 -2.89 6.13
C HIS A 66 -1.17 -3.79 7.13
N TYR A 67 -1.17 -5.08 6.86
CA TYR A 67 -1.97 -6.06 7.57
C TYR A 67 -1.36 -7.45 7.43
N PRO A 68 -1.60 -8.36 8.39
CA PRO A 68 -1.27 -9.76 8.18
C PRO A 68 -2.04 -10.30 6.97
N ALA A 69 -1.33 -10.83 5.98
CA ALA A 69 -1.96 -11.26 4.72
C ALA A 69 -3.04 -12.32 4.93
N ARG A 70 -2.96 -13.09 6.03
CA ARG A 70 -3.95 -14.12 6.36
C ARG A 70 -5.22 -13.61 7.00
N ARG A 71 -5.29 -12.33 7.35
CA ARG A 71 -6.47 -11.73 8.01
C ARG A 71 -7.71 -11.76 7.11
N TRP A 72 -7.52 -11.66 5.80
CA TRP A 72 -8.59 -11.71 4.81
C TRP A 72 -8.27 -12.74 3.74
N PRO A 73 -9.27 -13.22 2.96
CA PRO A 73 -8.99 -14.06 1.80
C PRO A 73 -8.12 -13.31 0.80
N THR A 74 -6.88 -13.74 0.65
CA THR A 74 -5.91 -13.18 -0.30
C THR A 74 -5.30 -14.34 -1.09
N PRO A 75 -6.07 -14.92 -2.05
CA PRO A 75 -5.58 -16.08 -2.81
C PRO A 75 -4.27 -15.80 -3.54
N GLN A 76 -4.05 -14.55 -3.96
CA GLN A 76 -2.80 -14.14 -4.61
C GLN A 76 -1.58 -14.28 -3.70
N PHE A 77 -1.75 -14.29 -2.37
CA PHE A 77 -0.68 -14.42 -1.39
C PHE A 77 -0.64 -15.79 -0.70
N ALA A 78 -1.53 -16.71 -1.08
CA ALA A 78 -1.70 -17.98 -0.35
C ALA A 78 -0.44 -18.85 -0.31
N HIS A 79 0.45 -18.69 -1.28
CA HIS A 79 1.70 -19.47 -1.39
C HIS A 79 2.86 -18.85 -0.60
N LEU A 80 2.68 -17.68 0.00
CA LEU A 80 3.73 -16.96 0.70
C LEU A 80 3.86 -17.42 2.16
N ALA A 81 4.94 -16.99 2.80
CA ALA A 81 5.22 -17.32 4.19
C ALA A 81 4.04 -16.95 5.12
N HIS A 82 3.92 -17.70 6.21
CA HIS A 82 2.80 -17.56 7.16
C HIS A 82 2.71 -16.16 7.79
N ASP A 83 3.85 -15.52 8.02
CA ASP A 83 3.96 -14.21 8.65
C ASP A 83 4.03 -13.06 7.62
N THR A 84 3.55 -13.28 6.41
CA THR A 84 3.56 -12.25 5.36
C THR A 84 2.68 -11.06 5.76
N ILE A 85 3.21 -9.87 5.55
CA ILE A 85 2.48 -8.61 5.70
C ILE A 85 2.12 -8.10 4.30
N GLY A 86 0.83 -7.89 4.06
CA GLY A 86 0.34 -7.24 2.84
C GLY A 86 0.31 -5.73 3.00
N LEU A 87 0.53 -5.00 1.91
CA LEU A 87 0.46 -3.54 1.89
C LEU A 87 -0.36 -3.06 0.71
N ASP A 88 -1.14 -2.01 0.96
CA ASP A 88 -1.87 -1.25 -0.07
C ASP A 88 -1.55 0.22 0.11
N MET A 89 -1.43 0.95 -1.01
CA MET A 89 -1.03 2.36 -0.93
C MET A 89 -1.46 3.16 -2.16
N PHE A 90 -1.62 4.45 -1.96
CA PHE A 90 -1.76 5.41 -3.06
C PHE A 90 -1.13 6.74 -2.67
N SER A 91 -0.74 7.51 -3.69
CA SER A 91 -0.06 8.79 -3.49
C SER A 91 -1.03 9.97 -3.55
N GLY A 92 -0.73 11.00 -2.76
CA GLY A 92 -1.28 12.33 -2.95
C GLY A 92 -0.57 13.06 -4.10
N PRO A 93 -1.02 14.30 -4.43
CA PRO A 93 -0.49 15.04 -5.58
C PRO A 93 1.01 15.30 -5.52
N THR A 94 1.56 15.45 -4.32
CA THR A 94 2.99 15.72 -4.10
C THR A 94 3.80 14.46 -3.80
N GLY A 95 3.15 13.29 -3.80
CA GLY A 95 3.80 12.03 -3.44
C GLY A 95 4.43 11.28 -4.61
N PHE A 96 4.06 11.63 -5.83
CA PHE A 96 4.59 10.95 -7.01
C PHE A 96 6.10 11.19 -7.13
N GLY A 97 6.85 10.11 -7.33
CA GLY A 97 8.31 10.14 -7.33
C GLY A 97 8.95 9.78 -5.98
N HIS A 98 8.20 9.84 -4.88
CA HIS A 98 8.68 9.48 -3.54
C HIS A 98 8.43 8.03 -3.15
N GLY A 99 7.51 7.32 -3.86
CA GLY A 99 7.00 6.03 -3.43
C GLY A 99 8.08 4.98 -3.17
N GLY A 100 9.07 4.87 -4.04
CA GLY A 100 10.16 3.91 -3.84
C GLY A 100 10.97 4.19 -2.58
N ALA A 101 11.23 5.46 -2.27
CA ALA A 101 12.06 5.83 -1.13
C ALA A 101 11.34 5.62 0.22
N TRP A 102 10.10 6.14 0.35
CA TRP A 102 9.39 5.96 1.63
C TRP A 102 8.98 4.51 1.87
N LEU A 103 8.63 3.79 0.80
CA LEU A 103 8.26 2.38 0.93
C LEU A 103 9.46 1.51 1.34
N ARG A 104 10.64 1.82 0.85
CA ARG A 104 11.87 1.15 1.29
C ARG A 104 12.09 1.36 2.78
N GLN A 105 11.93 2.59 3.26
CA GLN A 105 12.11 2.93 4.67
C GLN A 105 11.08 2.20 5.56
N LEU A 106 9.80 2.24 5.19
CA LEU A 106 8.75 1.52 5.91
C LEU A 106 9.00 0.01 5.89
N GLY A 107 9.39 -0.52 4.73
CA GLY A 107 9.68 -1.94 4.57
C GLY A 107 10.83 -2.40 5.48
N ASP A 108 11.87 -1.60 5.62
CA ASP A 108 12.97 -1.91 6.54
C ASP A 108 12.44 -2.07 7.98
N GLN A 109 11.55 -1.18 8.41
CA GLN A 109 10.95 -1.26 9.74
C GLN A 109 10.08 -2.51 9.91
N LEU A 110 9.23 -2.81 8.92
CA LEU A 110 8.32 -3.95 9.00
C LEU A 110 9.06 -5.28 9.01
N LEU A 111 10.16 -5.38 8.28
CA LEU A 111 10.97 -6.60 8.22
C LEU A 111 11.72 -6.91 9.51
N ASP A 112 11.74 -6.02 10.47
CA ASP A 112 12.24 -6.33 11.82
C ASP A 112 11.36 -7.40 12.50
N ASN A 113 10.07 -7.48 12.16
CA ASN A 113 9.10 -8.35 12.82
C ASN A 113 8.35 -9.28 11.85
N ALA A 114 8.67 -9.27 10.57
CA ALA A 114 8.06 -10.14 9.57
C ALA A 114 9.14 -10.66 8.63
N SER A 115 8.93 -11.83 8.04
CA SER A 115 9.90 -12.38 7.08
C SER A 115 9.66 -11.90 5.66
N THR A 116 8.42 -11.54 5.33
CA THR A 116 7.99 -11.26 3.96
C THR A 116 6.97 -10.13 3.92
N LEU A 117 7.18 -9.20 3.00
CA LEU A 117 6.20 -8.17 2.63
C LEU A 117 5.69 -8.48 1.23
N ALA A 118 4.41 -8.20 0.98
CA ALA A 118 3.77 -8.49 -0.30
C ALA A 118 2.93 -7.33 -0.80
N LEU A 119 2.99 -7.12 -2.10
CA LEU A 119 2.19 -6.14 -2.84
C LEU A 119 1.55 -6.84 -4.03
N ASP A 120 0.38 -6.33 -4.44
CA ASP A 120 -0.37 -6.88 -5.55
C ASP A 120 -0.88 -5.80 -6.51
N PRO A 121 0.02 -4.99 -7.10
CA PRO A 121 -0.40 -3.97 -8.05
C PRO A 121 -1.13 -4.61 -9.24
N THR A 122 -2.11 -3.89 -9.78
CA THR A 122 -2.70 -4.27 -11.07
C THR A 122 -1.57 -4.42 -12.09
N ALA A 123 -1.59 -5.49 -12.87
CA ALA A 123 -0.47 -5.87 -13.73
C ALA A 123 -0.04 -4.77 -14.71
N GLY A 124 -0.98 -3.94 -15.17
CA GLY A 124 -0.69 -2.82 -16.08
C GLY A 124 -0.21 -1.54 -15.42
N ASN A 125 -0.14 -1.49 -14.09
CA ASN A 125 0.27 -0.28 -13.37
C ASN A 125 1.79 -0.15 -13.32
N ILE A 126 2.39 0.23 -14.44
CA ILE A 126 3.84 0.24 -14.63
C ILE A 126 4.55 1.20 -13.66
N ARG A 127 3.94 2.36 -13.39
CA ARG A 127 4.51 3.34 -12.45
C ARG A 127 4.65 2.75 -11.05
N ALA A 128 3.61 2.09 -10.56
CA ALA A 128 3.63 1.43 -9.25
C ALA A 128 4.69 0.31 -9.22
N VAL A 129 4.70 -0.55 -10.23
CA VAL A 129 5.67 -1.65 -10.32
C VAL A 129 7.10 -1.13 -10.25
N ARG A 130 7.41 -0.05 -10.99
CA ARG A 130 8.75 0.56 -10.95
C ARG A 130 9.11 1.10 -9.56
N ALA A 131 8.16 1.79 -8.91
CA ALA A 131 8.38 2.30 -7.55
C ALA A 131 8.63 1.16 -6.56
N TYR A 132 7.87 0.08 -6.67
CA TYR A 132 8.01 -1.07 -5.80
C TYR A 132 9.34 -1.79 -6.00
N ARG A 133 9.80 -1.90 -7.23
CA ARG A 133 11.14 -2.44 -7.52
C ARG A 133 12.24 -1.58 -6.89
N ARG A 134 12.12 -0.26 -6.96
CA ARG A 134 13.06 0.65 -6.28
C ARG A 134 13.05 0.46 -4.76
N ALA A 135 11.91 0.05 -4.20
CA ALA A 135 11.79 -0.22 -2.77
C ALA A 135 12.32 -1.61 -2.38
N GLY A 136 12.78 -2.41 -3.33
CA GLY A 136 13.34 -3.73 -3.08
C GLY A 136 12.38 -4.88 -3.28
N PHE A 137 11.18 -4.64 -3.79
CA PHE A 137 10.21 -5.69 -4.11
C PHE A 137 10.52 -6.29 -5.48
N GLU A 138 10.31 -7.60 -5.60
CA GLU A 138 10.52 -8.35 -6.83
C GLU A 138 9.33 -9.27 -7.09
N GLY A 139 9.10 -9.61 -8.35
CA GLY A 139 8.07 -10.55 -8.77
C GLY A 139 7.72 -10.38 -10.22
N ASP A 140 7.38 -11.50 -10.87
CA ASP A 140 7.01 -11.55 -12.27
C ASP A 140 5.79 -12.45 -12.52
N VAL A 141 5.17 -12.97 -11.46
CA VAL A 141 4.04 -13.89 -11.57
C VAL A 141 2.73 -13.13 -11.41
N ILE A 142 1.85 -13.28 -12.40
CA ILE A 142 0.50 -12.74 -12.36
C ILE A 142 -0.43 -13.79 -11.76
N ARG A 143 -1.21 -13.38 -10.76
CA ARG A 143 -2.23 -14.22 -10.12
C ARG A 143 -3.55 -13.46 -10.08
N LYS A 144 -4.63 -14.18 -9.84
CA LYS A 144 -5.94 -13.55 -9.63
C LYS A 144 -6.15 -13.27 -8.15
N ASP A 145 -6.66 -12.08 -7.84
CA ASP A 145 -7.08 -11.73 -6.49
C ASP A 145 -8.45 -12.34 -6.15
N ALA A 146 -9.00 -11.98 -4.98
CA ALA A 146 -10.28 -12.53 -4.51
C ALA A 146 -11.46 -12.16 -5.42
N GLN A 147 -11.35 -11.09 -6.21
CA GLN A 147 -12.36 -10.65 -7.18
C GLN A 147 -12.13 -11.22 -8.58
N GLY A 148 -11.07 -12.00 -8.77
CA GLY A 148 -10.72 -12.57 -10.06
C GLY A 148 -9.91 -11.65 -10.97
N ASP A 149 -9.43 -10.53 -10.45
CA ASP A 149 -8.65 -9.56 -11.22
C ASP A 149 -7.17 -9.95 -11.27
N PRO A 150 -6.48 -9.73 -12.42
CA PRO A 150 -5.07 -10.05 -12.54
C PRO A 150 -4.20 -9.03 -11.79
N VAL A 151 -3.36 -9.53 -10.90
CA VAL A 151 -2.42 -8.72 -10.15
C VAL A 151 -1.01 -9.30 -10.27
N LEU A 152 -0.01 -8.42 -10.24
CA LEU A 152 1.38 -8.84 -10.19
C LEU A 152 1.76 -9.01 -8.71
N VAL A 153 2.14 -10.22 -8.31
CA VAL A 153 2.56 -10.47 -6.93
C VAL A 153 4.02 -10.08 -6.78
N MET A 154 4.28 -9.11 -5.93
CA MET A 154 5.62 -8.62 -5.64
C MET A 154 5.95 -8.81 -4.17
N THR A 155 7.14 -9.28 -3.86
CA THR A 155 7.57 -9.56 -2.50
C THR A 155 8.91 -8.95 -2.19
N ARG A 156 9.11 -8.63 -0.91
CA ARG A 156 10.41 -8.29 -0.33
C ARG A 156 10.60 -9.12 0.91
N ARG A 157 11.74 -9.80 1.01
CA ARG A 157 12.07 -10.67 2.14
C ARG A 157 13.17 -10.04 2.99
N ARG A 158 13.19 -10.45 4.27
CA ARG A 158 14.26 -10.10 5.20
C ARG A 158 15.61 -10.55 4.69
#